data_8ec4c5e9806d661508df6be7442b6abd
#
_entry.id   8ec4c5e9806d661508df6be7442b6abd
#
_cell.length_a   1.000
_cell.length_b   1.000
_cell.length_c   1.000
_cell.angle_alpha   90.00
_cell.angle_beta   90.00
_cell.angle_gamma   90.00
#
_symmetry.space_group_name_H-M   'P 1'
#
loop_
_entity.id
_entity.type
_entity.pdbx_description
1 polymer ?
#
loop_
_entity_poly.entity_id
_entity_poly.type
_entity_poly.pdbx_seq_one_letter_code
_entity_poly.pdbx_strand_id
1 'polypeptide(L)'
;YNMDGVSSVGGGYAIQKISTRAFKDIELVSTTNAMWEAAWNIVANCNNLIQQVESADTTLFYKGEEERNMIWGEAIALRAYIQFDLLRLYAPTPSTNPGERTFIPYVDEYPAYVNDKQTVAYCLDHVVNDLKKAQDILKPIDEAKSFRVYDRLEYIASGEDRFLRERGYRLNYYAITALLARVYLYAGNLD
;
A
#
# COMPACT_ATOMS: atom_id res chain seq x y z
N TYR A 1 27.91 -5.72 -5.44
CA TYR A 1 27.87 -5.92 -3.99
C TYR A 1 28.25 -7.36 -3.72
N ASN A 2 29.42 -7.57 -3.13
CA ASN A 2 29.85 -8.90 -2.69
C ASN A 2 29.19 -9.17 -1.34
N MET A 3 28.27 -10.12 -1.31
CA MET A 3 27.49 -10.47 -0.11
C MET A 3 28.16 -11.57 0.72
N ASP A 4 29.39 -11.97 0.36
CA ASP A 4 30.12 -13.07 1.02
C ASP A 4 30.57 -12.73 2.46
N GLY A 5 30.40 -11.50 2.90
CA GLY A 5 30.79 -11.03 4.23
C GLY A 5 29.64 -10.80 5.22
N VAL A 6 28.39 -11.09 4.84
CA VAL A 6 27.25 -10.95 5.75
C VAL A 6 27.15 -12.21 6.61
N SER A 7 27.95 -12.22 7.69
CA SER A 7 27.94 -13.30 8.66
C SER A 7 26.64 -13.38 9.44
N SER A 8 26.15 -14.55 9.58
CA SER A 8 25.36 -15.30 10.57
C SER A 8 24.67 -14.59 11.75
N VAL A 9 24.34 -13.30 11.70
CA VAL A 9 23.50 -12.66 12.70
C VAL A 9 22.10 -12.46 12.08
N GLY A 10 21.17 -13.25 12.53
CA GLY A 10 19.72 -13.22 12.36
C GLY A 10 19.13 -12.39 11.21
N GLY A 11 19.23 -12.83 9.99
CA GLY A 11 18.71 -12.16 8.78
C GLY A 11 19.64 -12.25 7.58
N GLY A 12 20.93 -12.44 7.77
CA GLY A 12 21.91 -12.57 6.70
C GLY A 12 21.68 -13.80 5.81
N TYR A 13 21.21 -14.87 6.39
CA TYR A 13 20.91 -16.11 5.66
C TYR A 13 19.75 -15.94 4.67
N ALA A 14 18.67 -15.28 5.06
CA ALA A 14 17.52 -15.08 4.16
C ALA A 14 17.91 -14.21 2.96
N ILE A 15 18.68 -13.15 3.17
CA ILE A 15 19.17 -12.27 2.09
C ILE A 15 20.11 -13.03 1.15
N GLN A 16 21.01 -13.85 1.67
CA GLN A 16 21.90 -14.68 0.86
C GLN A 16 21.10 -15.70 0.03
N LYS A 17 20.10 -16.35 0.61
CA LYS A 17 19.22 -17.31 -0.09
C LYS A 17 18.36 -16.65 -1.16
N ILE A 18 17.90 -15.42 -0.94
CA ILE A 18 17.22 -14.62 -1.96
C ILE A 18 18.17 -14.30 -3.11
N SER A 19 19.41 -13.86 -2.83
CA SER A 19 20.40 -13.52 -3.85
C SER A 19 20.80 -14.71 -4.70
N THR A 20 20.85 -15.90 -4.12
CA THR A 20 21.12 -17.17 -4.81
C THR A 20 19.89 -17.84 -5.38
N ARG A 21 18.70 -17.22 -5.26
CA ARG A 21 17.41 -17.77 -5.73
C ARG A 21 17.04 -19.14 -5.14
N ALA A 22 17.46 -19.40 -3.91
CA ALA A 22 17.18 -20.66 -3.21
C ALA A 22 15.74 -20.70 -2.66
N PHE A 23 14.72 -20.43 -3.49
CA PHE A 23 13.30 -20.26 -3.10
C PHE A 23 12.65 -21.49 -2.47
N LYS A 24 13.30 -22.66 -2.54
CA LYS A 24 12.81 -23.91 -1.90
C LYS A 24 13.38 -24.13 -0.50
N ASP A 25 14.28 -23.25 -0.06
CA ASP A 25 14.86 -23.36 1.27
C ASP A 25 13.82 -23.07 2.35
N ILE A 26 13.80 -23.88 3.40
CA ILE A 26 12.78 -23.83 4.45
C ILE A 26 12.72 -22.46 5.17
N GLU A 27 13.88 -21.82 5.36
CA GLU A 27 13.91 -20.51 6.02
C GLU A 27 13.33 -19.42 5.11
N LEU A 28 13.59 -19.50 3.81
CA LEU A 28 13.03 -18.57 2.84
C LEU A 28 11.52 -18.77 2.68
N VAL A 29 11.06 -20.02 2.65
CA VAL A 29 9.63 -20.36 2.65
C VAL A 29 8.94 -19.81 3.90
N SER A 30 9.53 -19.99 5.09
CA SER A 30 8.99 -19.44 6.34
C SER A 30 8.89 -17.90 6.28
N THR A 31 9.94 -17.23 5.80
CA THR A 31 9.96 -15.76 5.67
C THR A 31 8.91 -15.27 4.68
N THR A 32 8.77 -15.91 3.51
CA THR A 32 7.78 -15.51 2.50
C THR A 32 6.35 -15.77 2.97
N ASN A 33 6.10 -16.84 3.73
CA ASN A 33 4.80 -17.07 4.33
C ASN A 33 4.46 -16.02 5.39
N ALA A 34 5.41 -15.66 6.25
CA ALA A 34 5.20 -14.59 7.24
C ALA A 34 4.91 -13.23 6.57
N MET A 35 5.60 -12.91 5.48
CA MET A 35 5.31 -11.70 4.68
C MET A 35 3.90 -11.74 4.08
N TRP A 36 3.49 -12.88 3.54
CA TRP A 36 2.15 -13.09 3.00
C TRP A 36 1.07 -12.86 4.05
N GLU A 37 1.19 -13.51 5.20
CA GLU A 37 0.24 -13.39 6.31
C GLU A 37 0.17 -11.96 6.85
N ALA A 38 1.32 -11.32 7.06
CA ALA A 38 1.37 -9.93 7.53
C ALA A 38 0.72 -8.95 6.53
N ALA A 39 0.97 -9.12 5.23
CA ALA A 39 0.40 -8.26 4.21
C ALA A 39 -1.13 -8.39 4.14
N TRP A 40 -1.67 -9.62 4.17
CA TRP A 40 -3.12 -9.83 4.19
C TRP A 40 -3.78 -9.34 5.48
N ASN A 41 -3.08 -9.42 6.61
CA ASN A 41 -3.57 -8.83 7.86
C ASN A 41 -3.66 -7.30 7.76
N ILE A 42 -2.69 -6.64 7.12
CA ILE A 42 -2.79 -5.19 6.84
C ILE A 42 -3.99 -4.89 5.93
N VAL A 43 -4.20 -5.65 4.86
CA VAL A 43 -5.35 -5.49 3.95
C VAL A 43 -6.68 -5.64 4.71
N ALA A 44 -6.80 -6.66 5.56
CA ALA A 44 -8.00 -6.88 6.36
C ALA A 44 -8.27 -5.71 7.33
N ASN A 45 -7.24 -5.18 7.98
CA ASN A 45 -7.36 -4.02 8.85
C ASN A 45 -7.74 -2.76 8.07
N CYS A 46 -7.19 -2.55 6.87
CA CYS A 46 -7.60 -1.45 6.00
C CYS A 46 -9.08 -1.56 5.61
N ASN A 47 -9.54 -2.75 5.20
CA ASN A 47 -10.92 -2.98 4.83
C ASN A 47 -11.89 -2.73 5.99
N ASN A 48 -11.57 -3.25 7.19
CA ASN A 48 -12.35 -2.96 8.38
C ASN A 48 -12.41 -1.45 8.67
N LEU A 49 -11.27 -0.77 8.62
CA LEU A 49 -11.20 0.68 8.84
C LEU A 49 -12.02 1.45 7.79
N ILE A 50 -11.90 1.10 6.52
CA ILE A 50 -12.65 1.73 5.41
C ILE A 50 -14.15 1.64 5.67
N GLN A 51 -14.66 0.45 6.00
CA GLN A 51 -16.09 0.25 6.26
C GLN A 51 -16.58 1.07 7.47
N GLN A 52 -15.79 1.12 8.54
CA GLN A 52 -16.15 1.88 9.74
C GLN A 52 -16.14 3.39 9.50
N VAL A 53 -15.12 3.88 8.78
CA VAL A 53 -14.93 5.33 8.57
C VAL A 53 -15.88 5.88 7.50
N GLU A 54 -16.20 5.10 6.46
CA GLU A 54 -17.08 5.52 5.36
C GLU A 54 -18.47 5.95 5.86
N SER A 55 -19.03 5.23 6.85
CA SER A 55 -20.33 5.49 7.45
C SER A 55 -20.28 6.26 8.77
N ALA A 56 -19.11 6.60 9.27
CA ALA A 56 -18.94 7.24 10.56
C ALA A 56 -19.45 8.68 10.57
N ASP A 57 -20.12 9.07 11.66
CA ASP A 57 -20.50 10.46 11.89
C ASP A 57 -19.26 11.35 12.02
N THR A 58 -19.23 12.42 11.25
CA THR A 58 -18.10 13.38 11.24
C THR A 58 -17.83 14.03 12.59
N THR A 59 -18.85 14.10 13.46
CA THR A 59 -18.72 14.62 14.83
C THR A 59 -17.82 13.77 15.73
N LEU A 60 -17.52 12.54 15.35
CA LEU A 60 -16.60 11.66 16.06
C LEU A 60 -15.13 12.05 15.85
N PHE A 61 -14.85 12.90 14.87
CA PHE A 61 -13.49 13.31 14.48
C PHE A 61 -13.23 14.75 14.93
N TYR A 62 -12.05 15.00 15.49
CA TYR A 62 -11.68 16.33 16.00
C TYR A 62 -11.73 17.41 14.92
N LYS A 63 -11.33 17.09 13.68
CA LYS A 63 -11.41 17.98 12.50
C LYS A 63 -12.61 17.65 11.60
N GLY A 64 -13.59 16.94 12.11
CA GLY A 64 -14.81 16.62 11.36
C GLY A 64 -14.53 15.83 10.08
N GLU A 65 -15.16 16.27 9.01
CA GLU A 65 -15.08 15.60 7.71
C GLU A 65 -13.64 15.52 7.14
N GLU A 66 -12.83 16.55 7.37
CA GLU A 66 -11.44 16.58 6.88
C GLU A 66 -10.62 15.41 7.45
N GLU A 67 -10.69 15.20 8.77
CA GLU A 67 -9.97 14.11 9.43
C GLU A 67 -10.53 12.74 9.03
N ARG A 68 -11.86 12.62 8.98
CA ARG A 68 -12.50 11.39 8.48
C ARG A 68 -12.05 11.03 7.08
N ASN A 69 -12.10 11.97 6.15
CA ASN A 69 -11.72 11.76 4.76
C ASN A 69 -10.21 11.46 4.63
N MET A 70 -9.37 12.06 5.46
CA MET A 70 -7.95 11.76 5.51
C MET A 70 -7.70 10.30 5.90
N ILE A 71 -8.32 9.82 6.98
CA ILE A 71 -8.21 8.42 7.42
C ILE A 71 -8.74 7.48 6.34
N TRP A 72 -9.88 7.80 5.76
CA TRP A 72 -10.52 7.00 4.73
C TRP A 72 -9.66 6.88 3.47
N GLY A 73 -9.21 7.99 2.92
CA GLY A 73 -8.37 8.02 1.72
C GLY A 73 -7.04 7.30 1.92
N GLU A 74 -6.38 7.49 3.07
CA GLU A 74 -5.13 6.80 3.39
C GLU A 74 -5.33 5.28 3.55
N ALA A 75 -6.42 4.84 4.16
CA ALA A 75 -6.72 3.41 4.30
C ALA A 75 -6.95 2.74 2.94
N ILE A 76 -7.67 3.40 2.01
CA ILE A 76 -7.85 2.91 0.65
C ILE A 76 -6.51 2.84 -0.09
N ALA A 77 -5.70 3.89 0.00
CA ALA A 77 -4.38 3.93 -0.64
C ALA A 77 -3.43 2.85 -0.10
N LEU A 78 -3.44 2.62 1.22
CA LEU A 78 -2.62 1.58 1.85
C LEU A 78 -3.06 0.19 1.42
N ARG A 79 -4.36 -0.07 1.36
CA ARG A 79 -4.92 -1.32 0.82
C ARG A 79 -4.42 -1.60 -0.59
N ALA A 80 -4.54 -0.62 -1.46
CA ALA A 80 -4.08 -0.73 -2.85
C ALA A 80 -2.57 -0.95 -2.94
N TYR A 81 -1.79 -0.22 -2.15
CA TYR A 81 -0.34 -0.35 -2.13
C TYR A 81 0.12 -1.76 -1.72
N ILE A 82 -0.43 -2.29 -0.63
CA ILE A 82 -0.06 -3.63 -0.14
C ILE A 82 -0.49 -4.71 -1.14
N GLN A 83 -1.68 -4.62 -1.73
CA GLN A 83 -2.12 -5.59 -2.74
C GLN A 83 -1.33 -5.48 -4.04
N PHE A 84 -0.87 -4.29 -4.42
CA PHE A 84 0.06 -4.14 -5.54
C PHE A 84 1.41 -4.81 -5.25
N ASP A 85 1.95 -4.68 -4.04
CA ASP A 85 3.20 -5.36 -3.68
C ASP A 85 3.01 -6.88 -3.59
N LEU A 86 1.88 -7.38 -3.09
CA LEU A 86 1.52 -8.80 -3.16
C LEU A 86 1.47 -9.32 -4.61
N LEU A 87 0.84 -8.56 -5.50
CA LEU A 87 0.79 -8.90 -6.92
C LEU A 87 2.19 -9.03 -7.52
N ARG A 88 3.07 -8.08 -7.23
CA ARG A 88 4.45 -8.08 -7.75
C ARG A 88 5.31 -9.22 -7.21
N LEU A 89 5.04 -9.66 -5.97
CA LEU A 89 5.81 -10.71 -5.31
C LEU A 89 5.32 -12.12 -5.67
N TYR A 90 4.01 -12.30 -5.86
CA TYR A 90 3.39 -13.62 -5.97
C TYR A 90 2.72 -13.92 -7.32
N ALA A 91 2.75 -12.97 -8.26
CA ALA A 91 2.25 -13.16 -9.62
C ALA A 91 3.32 -12.83 -10.66
N PRO A 92 3.20 -13.35 -11.89
CA PRO A 92 4.10 -12.97 -12.99
C PRO A 92 3.87 -11.52 -13.40
N THR A 93 4.91 -10.89 -13.97
CA THR A 93 4.79 -9.52 -14.49
C THR A 93 3.86 -9.47 -15.72
N PRO A 94 3.15 -8.36 -15.96
CA PRO A 94 2.32 -8.20 -17.17
C PRO A 94 3.08 -8.43 -18.47
N SER A 95 4.36 -8.06 -18.51
CA SER A 95 5.23 -8.25 -19.69
C SER A 95 5.43 -9.70 -20.11
N THR A 96 5.16 -10.67 -19.22
CA THR A 96 5.17 -12.10 -19.54
C THR A 96 3.89 -12.61 -20.18
N ASN A 97 2.90 -11.72 -20.38
CA ASN A 97 1.59 -12.02 -20.92
C ASN A 97 0.90 -13.23 -20.23
N PRO A 98 0.60 -13.12 -18.92
CA PRO A 98 0.05 -14.22 -18.11
C PRO A 98 -1.35 -14.67 -18.56
N GLY A 99 -2.05 -13.88 -19.38
CA GLY A 99 -3.39 -14.15 -19.90
C GLY A 99 -4.44 -14.27 -18.79
N GLU A 100 -5.38 -15.19 -18.95
CA GLU A 100 -6.51 -15.40 -18.03
C GLU A 100 -6.16 -16.24 -16.79
N ARG A 101 -4.89 -16.58 -16.58
CA ARG A 101 -4.49 -17.33 -15.38
C ARG A 101 -4.64 -16.46 -14.13
N THR A 102 -5.12 -17.07 -13.07
CA THR A 102 -5.36 -16.41 -11.78
C THR A 102 -4.26 -16.75 -10.77
N PHE A 103 -3.86 -15.77 -9.94
CA PHE A 103 -2.69 -15.90 -9.06
C PHE A 103 -2.98 -15.54 -7.61
N ILE A 104 -3.48 -14.35 -7.35
CA ILE A 104 -3.82 -13.85 -6.01
C ILE A 104 -5.23 -13.28 -6.03
N PRO A 105 -5.94 -13.25 -4.90
CA PRO A 105 -7.20 -12.51 -4.80
C PRO A 105 -6.93 -10.99 -4.83
N TYR A 106 -7.97 -10.21 -5.13
CA TYR A 106 -8.08 -8.81 -4.72
C TYR A 106 -9.18 -8.72 -3.66
N VAL A 107 -8.86 -8.16 -2.49
CA VAL A 107 -9.75 -8.19 -1.32
C VAL A 107 -10.08 -6.75 -0.91
N ASP A 108 -11.35 -6.37 -1.04
CA ASP A 108 -11.85 -5.02 -0.79
C ASP A 108 -13.00 -4.95 0.21
N GLU A 109 -13.32 -6.07 0.86
CA GLU A 109 -14.36 -6.18 1.89
C GLU A 109 -13.85 -6.77 3.21
N TYR A 110 -14.59 -6.56 4.29
CA TYR A 110 -14.35 -7.14 5.60
C TYR A 110 -15.68 -7.56 6.26
N PRO A 111 -15.77 -8.76 6.87
CA PRO A 111 -14.76 -9.82 6.85
C PRO A 111 -14.69 -10.52 5.49
N ALA A 112 -13.48 -10.85 5.07
CA ALA A 112 -13.25 -11.61 3.86
C ALA A 112 -13.07 -13.10 4.21
N TYR A 113 -14.07 -13.93 3.96
CA TYR A 113 -14.02 -15.33 4.32
C TYR A 113 -13.30 -16.19 3.28
N VAL A 114 -13.69 -16.03 2.01
CA VAL A 114 -13.09 -16.72 0.87
C VAL A 114 -13.07 -15.77 -0.30
N ASN A 115 -11.90 -15.61 -0.91
CA ASN A 115 -11.75 -14.79 -2.11
C ASN A 115 -11.10 -15.61 -3.21
N ASP A 116 -11.70 -15.62 -4.38
CA ASP A 116 -11.15 -16.27 -5.55
C ASP A 116 -9.91 -15.55 -6.07
N LYS A 117 -8.95 -16.34 -6.54
CA LYS A 117 -7.78 -15.78 -7.23
C LYS A 117 -8.21 -15.09 -8.51
N GLN A 118 -7.57 -13.97 -8.81
CA GLN A 118 -7.86 -13.12 -9.94
C GLN A 118 -6.69 -13.06 -10.93
N THR A 119 -6.96 -12.56 -12.13
CA THR A 119 -5.93 -12.30 -13.14
C THR A 119 -5.07 -11.10 -12.74
N VAL A 120 -3.87 -11.00 -13.32
CA VAL A 120 -2.99 -9.85 -13.11
C VAL A 120 -3.67 -8.55 -13.56
N ALA A 121 -4.37 -8.57 -14.69
CA ALA A 121 -5.10 -7.41 -15.21
C ALA A 121 -6.20 -6.96 -14.26
N TYR A 122 -7.02 -7.88 -13.77
CA TYR A 122 -8.07 -7.58 -12.78
C TYR A 122 -7.50 -6.91 -11.52
N CYS A 123 -6.43 -7.48 -10.95
CA CYS A 123 -5.80 -6.91 -9.77
C CYS A 123 -5.25 -5.49 -10.03
N LEU A 124 -4.61 -5.27 -11.19
CA LEU A 124 -4.08 -3.95 -11.55
C LEU A 124 -5.19 -2.92 -11.72
N ASP A 125 -6.29 -3.28 -12.36
CA ASP A 125 -7.44 -2.38 -12.55
C ASP A 125 -8.03 -1.96 -11.20
N HIS A 126 -8.16 -2.90 -10.27
CA HIS A 126 -8.67 -2.61 -8.91
C HIS A 126 -7.69 -1.76 -8.10
N VAL A 127 -6.38 -2.03 -8.18
CA VAL A 127 -5.35 -1.17 -7.58
C VAL A 127 -5.45 0.26 -8.10
N VAL A 128 -5.57 0.43 -9.42
CA VAL A 128 -5.68 1.76 -10.05
C VAL A 128 -6.96 2.46 -9.59
N ASN A 129 -8.09 1.76 -9.54
CA ASN A 129 -9.38 2.32 -9.12
C ASN A 129 -9.34 2.77 -7.65
N ASP A 130 -8.76 1.96 -6.76
CA ASP A 130 -8.58 2.33 -5.36
C ASP A 130 -7.67 3.54 -5.20
N LEU A 131 -6.55 3.58 -5.90
CA LEU A 131 -5.63 4.71 -5.85
C LEU A 131 -6.26 6.00 -6.39
N LYS A 132 -7.06 5.93 -7.45
CA LYS A 132 -7.82 7.08 -7.96
C LYS A 132 -8.87 7.56 -6.96
N LYS A 133 -9.64 6.63 -6.37
CA LYS A 133 -10.60 6.97 -5.31
C LYS A 133 -9.92 7.68 -4.14
N ALA A 134 -8.79 7.14 -3.68
CA ALA A 134 -8.02 7.75 -2.61
C ALA A 134 -7.46 9.13 -3.00
N GLN A 135 -6.99 9.28 -4.24
CA GLN A 135 -6.50 10.55 -4.79
C GLN A 135 -7.59 11.61 -4.80
N ASP A 136 -8.81 11.28 -5.24
CA ASP A 136 -9.94 12.20 -5.28
C ASP A 136 -10.36 12.65 -3.87
N ILE A 137 -10.32 11.74 -2.89
CA ILE A 137 -10.65 12.05 -1.49
C ILE A 137 -9.60 12.99 -0.87
N LEU A 138 -8.31 12.74 -1.13
CA LEU A 138 -7.21 13.45 -0.46
C LEU A 138 -6.78 14.73 -1.17
N LYS A 139 -7.07 14.86 -2.47
CA LYS A 139 -6.71 16.04 -3.26
C LYS A 139 -7.16 17.37 -2.64
N PRO A 140 -8.45 17.57 -2.29
CA PRO A 140 -8.89 18.84 -1.74
C PRO A 140 -8.24 19.15 -0.38
N ILE A 141 -7.89 18.13 0.40
CA ILE A 141 -7.23 18.28 1.69
C ILE A 141 -5.77 18.73 1.49
N ASP A 142 -5.06 18.02 0.63
CA ASP A 142 -3.62 18.17 0.47
C ASP A 142 -3.25 19.38 -0.41
N GLU A 143 -4.09 19.77 -1.39
CA GLU A 143 -3.87 20.99 -2.18
C GLU A 143 -4.23 22.28 -1.41
N ALA A 144 -5.22 22.24 -0.52
CA ALA A 144 -5.61 23.40 0.29
C ALA A 144 -4.51 23.77 1.29
N LYS A 145 -3.78 22.80 1.79
CA LYS A 145 -2.59 23.00 2.63
C LYS A 145 -1.40 23.13 1.68
N SER A 146 -0.91 24.34 1.45
CA SER A 146 0.29 24.52 0.64
C SER A 146 1.44 23.74 1.30
N PHE A 147 1.72 22.54 0.77
CA PHE A 147 2.90 21.74 1.11
C PHE A 147 4.18 22.39 0.58
N ARG A 148 4.30 23.69 0.79
CA ARG A 148 5.59 24.34 0.60
C ARG A 148 6.54 23.71 1.60
N VAL A 149 7.70 23.35 1.09
CA VAL A 149 8.85 22.82 1.81
C VAL A 149 8.75 23.16 3.30
N TYR A 150 8.27 22.20 4.09
CA TYR A 150 8.08 22.43 5.50
C TYR A 150 9.45 22.56 6.14
N ASP A 151 9.72 23.74 6.61
CA ASP A 151 10.67 23.83 7.69
C ASP A 151 10.07 23.06 8.87
N ARG A 152 10.64 21.89 9.13
CA ARG A 152 10.26 21.00 10.23
C ARG A 152 10.07 21.73 11.57
N LEU A 153 10.78 22.84 11.75
CA LEU A 153 10.81 23.63 12.98
C LEU A 153 9.64 24.61 13.07
N GLU A 154 9.25 25.28 11.98
CA GLU A 154 8.08 26.15 11.95
C GLU A 154 6.78 25.37 12.17
N TYR A 155 6.72 24.16 11.67
CA TYR A 155 5.56 23.30 11.81
C TYR A 155 5.34 22.82 13.25
N ILE A 156 6.40 22.57 14.00
CA ILE A 156 6.35 22.23 15.43
C ILE A 156 5.89 23.42 16.26
N ALA A 157 6.22 24.64 15.85
CA ALA A 157 5.89 25.87 16.56
C ALA A 157 4.44 26.34 16.37
N SER A 158 3.76 25.91 15.30
CA SER A 158 2.42 26.40 14.95
C SER A 158 1.28 25.90 15.83
N GLY A 159 1.52 24.98 16.77
CA GLY A 159 0.49 24.44 17.67
C GLY A 159 -0.58 23.56 17.00
N GLU A 160 -0.46 23.28 15.70
CA GLU A 160 -1.40 22.43 14.99
C GLU A 160 -1.39 20.98 15.47
N ASP A 161 -2.52 20.30 15.31
CA ASP A 161 -2.70 18.92 15.73
C ASP A 161 -1.64 18.00 15.12
N ARG A 162 -0.99 17.21 15.97
CA ARG A 162 0.05 16.26 15.57
C ARG A 162 -0.41 15.28 14.50
N PHE A 163 -1.70 14.90 14.49
CA PHE A 163 -2.28 14.01 13.49
C PHE A 163 -2.20 14.60 12.08
N LEU A 164 -2.37 15.91 11.93
CA LEU A 164 -2.32 16.62 10.66
C LEU A 164 -0.91 17.01 10.24
N ARG A 165 0.06 16.96 11.15
CA ARG A 165 1.39 17.53 10.94
C ARG A 165 2.26 16.70 10.00
N GLU A 166 2.28 15.42 10.10
CA GLU A 166 3.29 14.60 9.41
C GLU A 166 2.83 14.13 8.01
N ARG A 167 2.05 14.95 7.30
CA ARG A 167 1.52 14.60 5.97
C ARG A 167 2.58 14.25 4.94
N GLY A 168 3.77 14.85 5.02
CA GLY A 168 4.88 14.57 4.10
C GLY A 168 5.41 13.13 4.17
N TYR A 169 5.17 12.42 5.26
CA TYR A 169 5.59 11.02 5.47
C TYR A 169 4.46 10.00 5.29
N ARG A 170 3.24 10.46 5.01
CA ARG A 170 2.04 9.63 4.90
C ARG A 170 1.63 9.46 3.44
N LEU A 171 0.65 8.59 3.18
CA LEU A 171 0.04 8.42 1.86
C LEU A 171 -0.87 9.62 1.55
N ASN A 172 -0.25 10.75 1.21
CA ASN A 172 -0.92 11.96 0.75
C ASN A 172 -1.20 11.89 -0.77
N TYR A 173 -1.92 12.90 -1.29
CA TYR A 173 -2.24 13.02 -2.72
C TYR A 173 -1.02 12.85 -3.64
N TYR A 174 0.12 13.44 -3.28
CA TYR A 174 1.34 13.40 -4.10
C TYR A 174 2.01 12.02 -4.05
N ALA A 175 2.03 11.38 -2.88
CA ALA A 175 2.53 10.01 -2.73
C ALA A 175 1.68 9.01 -3.53
N ILE A 176 0.35 9.19 -3.53
CA ILE A 176 -0.57 8.38 -4.32
C ILE A 176 -0.36 8.61 -5.81
N THR A 177 -0.15 9.84 -6.24
CA THR A 177 0.16 10.18 -7.64
C THR A 177 1.45 9.48 -8.09
N ALA A 178 2.49 9.49 -7.26
CA ALA A 178 3.73 8.78 -7.55
C ALA A 178 3.54 7.25 -7.58
N LEU A 179 2.69 6.72 -6.70
CA LEU A 179 2.35 5.30 -6.69
C LEU A 179 1.56 4.90 -7.93
N LEU A 180 0.59 5.71 -8.39
CA LEU A 180 -0.13 5.50 -9.64
C LEU A 180 0.82 5.45 -10.84
N ALA A 181 1.77 6.38 -10.92
CA ALA A 181 2.79 6.36 -11.98
C ALA A 181 3.60 5.06 -11.96
N ARG A 182 3.98 4.57 -10.77
CA ARG A 182 4.66 3.28 -10.61
C ARG A 182 3.80 2.09 -11.04
N VAL A 183 2.50 2.11 -10.74
CA VAL A 183 1.56 1.05 -11.15
C VAL A 183 1.40 1.04 -12.67
N TYR A 184 1.21 2.21 -13.31
CA TYR A 184 1.10 2.32 -14.76
C TYR A 184 2.38 1.87 -15.47
N LEU A 185 3.54 2.26 -14.98
CA LEU A 185 4.83 1.79 -15.50
C LEU A 185 4.94 0.26 -15.42
N TYR A 186 4.54 -0.33 -14.28
CA TYR A 186 4.55 -1.79 -14.11
C TYR A 186 3.56 -2.49 -15.03
N ALA A 187 2.39 -1.91 -15.27
CA ALA A 187 1.38 -2.41 -16.19
C ALA A 187 1.81 -2.30 -17.67
N GLY A 188 2.82 -1.51 -17.98
CA GLY A 188 3.26 -1.21 -19.34
C GLY A 188 2.45 -0.10 -20.04
N ASN A 189 1.63 0.62 -19.29
CA ASN A 189 0.85 1.76 -19.78
C ASN A 189 1.71 3.03 -19.62
N LEU A 190 2.36 3.44 -20.71
CA LEU A 190 3.26 4.59 -20.73
C LEU A 190 2.62 5.86 -21.36
N ASP A 191 1.34 5.79 -21.73
CA ASP A 191 0.57 6.87 -22.35
C ASP A 191 -0.18 7.75 -21.34
#